data_dacecf79cf2f7056ea8787aa12d89cf5
#
_entry.id   dacecf79cf2f7056ea8787aa12d89cf5
#
_cell.length_a   1.000
_cell.length_b   1.000
_cell.length_c   1.000
_cell.angle_alpha   90.00
_cell.angle_beta   90.00
_cell.angle_gamma   90.00
#
_symmetry.space_group_name_H-M   'P 1'
#
loop_
_entity.id
_entity.type
_entity.pdbx_description
1 polymer ?
#
loop_
_entity_poly.entity_id
_entity_poly.type
_entity_poly.pdbx_seq_one_letter_code
_entity_poly.pdbx_strand_id
1 'polypeptide(L)'
;FLEKGYEAASLRAIAERAGSSKGAIYVRYADKEALYAAVVDPVIEELCLFFTEEFDGFGKLPADVQQSTMNDYADQGIGLMMDYIYDHLAEFKILVTNGGERYDEFMHRVVELNSATTYRYIEAVGSDAVTAGRLTPELMHMISSACFSGIFEAVAHDMGRDEAKAYVERLCLFFRAGWQ
;
A
#
# COMPACT_ATOMS: atom_id res chain seq x y z
N PHE A 1 10.20 11.23 -14.00
CA PHE A 1 10.46 9.93 -13.38
C PHE A 1 9.85 8.79 -14.19
N LEU A 2 8.56 8.79 -14.48
CA LEU A 2 7.86 7.69 -15.18
C LEU A 2 8.53 7.22 -16.47
N GLU A 3 9.04 8.14 -17.30
CA GLU A 3 9.60 7.77 -18.62
C GLU A 3 11.06 7.31 -18.57
N LYS A 4 11.83 7.82 -17.62
CA LYS A 4 13.30 7.63 -17.59
C LYS A 4 13.79 6.87 -16.34
N GLY A 5 12.89 6.60 -15.42
CA GLY A 5 13.24 6.12 -14.10
C GLY A 5 13.90 7.20 -13.22
N TYR A 6 14.08 6.87 -11.95
CA TYR A 6 14.69 7.77 -10.97
C TYR A 6 16.14 8.09 -11.35
N GLU A 7 16.96 7.08 -11.69
CA GLU A 7 18.39 7.25 -11.92
C GLU A 7 18.70 8.17 -13.10
N ALA A 8 18.03 7.99 -14.23
CA ALA A 8 18.28 8.77 -15.45
C ALA A 8 17.55 10.12 -15.49
N ALA A 9 16.63 10.38 -14.55
CA ALA A 9 15.96 11.67 -14.43
C ALA A 9 16.91 12.74 -13.86
N SER A 10 16.83 13.96 -14.36
CA SER A 10 17.57 15.10 -13.82
C SER A 10 16.64 16.27 -13.55
N LEU A 11 16.88 17.01 -12.44
CA LEU A 11 16.11 18.22 -12.09
C LEU A 11 16.06 19.23 -13.23
N ARG A 12 17.14 19.35 -14.00
CA ARG A 12 17.19 20.25 -15.16
C ARG A 12 16.19 19.82 -16.24
N ALA A 13 16.18 18.55 -16.62
CA ALA A 13 15.28 18.05 -17.66
C ALA A 13 13.82 18.11 -17.19
N ILE A 14 13.56 17.88 -15.90
CA ILE A 14 12.23 18.01 -15.30
C ILE A 14 11.78 19.47 -15.34
N ALA A 15 12.65 20.42 -14.96
CA ALA A 15 12.36 21.85 -15.00
C ALA A 15 12.00 22.32 -16.43
N GLU A 16 12.84 21.98 -17.41
CA GLU A 16 12.62 22.30 -18.83
C GLU A 16 11.27 21.77 -19.32
N ARG A 17 10.92 20.54 -18.99
CA ARG A 17 9.65 19.94 -19.37
C ARG A 17 8.43 20.55 -18.67
N ALA A 18 8.60 20.98 -17.41
CA ALA A 18 7.57 21.67 -16.64
C ALA A 18 7.42 23.16 -17.03
N GLY A 19 8.16 23.63 -18.03
CA GLY A 19 8.17 25.05 -18.39
C GLY A 19 8.71 25.98 -17.29
N SER A 20 9.49 25.42 -16.37
CA SER A 20 10.06 26.13 -15.21
C SER A 20 11.55 26.39 -15.41
N SER A 21 12.09 27.42 -14.74
CA SER A 21 13.52 27.65 -14.74
C SER A 21 14.26 26.67 -13.81
N LYS A 22 15.51 26.33 -14.13
CA LYS A 22 16.38 25.55 -13.25
C LYS A 22 16.45 26.16 -11.86
N GLY A 23 16.58 27.51 -11.77
CA GLY A 23 16.65 28.22 -10.50
C GLY A 23 15.39 28.04 -9.64
N ALA A 24 14.20 28.12 -10.26
CA ALA A 24 12.94 27.93 -9.55
C ALA A 24 12.78 26.53 -8.95
N ILE A 25 13.23 25.49 -9.65
CA ILE A 25 13.22 24.12 -9.13
C ILE A 25 14.17 23.98 -7.94
N TYR A 26 15.42 24.49 -8.06
CA TYR A 26 16.42 24.37 -6.99
C TYR A 26 16.12 25.24 -5.75
N VAL A 27 15.32 26.28 -5.90
CA VAL A 27 14.81 27.05 -4.74
C VAL A 27 13.79 26.20 -3.95
N ARG A 28 13.00 25.39 -4.63
CA ARG A 28 11.92 24.60 -4.01
C ARG A 28 12.39 23.21 -3.54
N TYR A 29 13.29 22.58 -4.29
CA TYR A 29 13.79 21.25 -4.01
C TYR A 29 15.31 21.25 -4.03
N ALA A 30 15.93 20.90 -2.90
CA ALA A 30 17.38 20.95 -2.75
C ALA A 30 18.10 20.03 -3.74
N ASP A 31 17.51 18.87 -4.02
CA ASP A 31 18.06 17.83 -4.89
C ASP A 31 16.94 17.00 -5.54
N LYS A 32 17.33 15.96 -6.28
CA LYS A 32 16.42 15.04 -6.96
C LYS A 32 15.59 14.21 -5.98
N GLU A 33 16.18 13.84 -4.84
CA GLU A 33 15.50 13.11 -3.79
C GLU A 33 14.39 13.93 -3.14
N ALA A 34 14.65 15.19 -2.84
CA ALA A 34 13.63 16.10 -2.29
C ALA A 34 12.44 16.29 -3.24
N LEU A 35 12.69 16.35 -4.55
CA LEU A 35 11.61 16.41 -5.54
C LEU A 35 10.86 15.07 -5.62
N TYR A 36 11.58 13.94 -5.59
CA TYR A 36 10.98 12.62 -5.62
C TYR A 36 10.08 12.40 -4.40
N ALA A 37 10.60 12.70 -3.21
CA ALA A 37 9.87 12.66 -1.95
C ALA A 37 8.58 13.51 -2.01
N ALA A 38 8.68 14.74 -2.51
CA ALA A 38 7.52 15.63 -2.65
C ALA A 38 6.43 15.10 -3.61
N VAL A 39 6.77 14.16 -4.49
CA VAL A 39 5.81 13.50 -5.39
C VAL A 39 5.16 12.29 -4.72
N VAL A 40 5.95 11.43 -4.07
CA VAL A 40 5.46 10.13 -3.59
C VAL A 40 5.02 10.14 -2.12
N ASP A 41 5.65 10.93 -1.25
CA ASP A 41 5.33 10.92 0.19
C ASP A 41 3.88 11.31 0.50
N PRO A 42 3.28 12.33 -0.16
CA PRO A 42 1.88 12.68 0.11
C PRO A 42 0.91 11.52 -0.10
N VAL A 43 1.06 10.74 -1.19
CA VAL A 43 0.16 9.62 -1.49
C VAL A 43 0.43 8.42 -0.59
N ILE A 44 1.67 8.22 -0.14
CA ILE A 44 2.03 7.21 0.87
C ILE A 44 1.38 7.54 2.20
N GLU A 45 1.54 8.79 2.67
CA GLU A 45 1.00 9.22 3.97
C GLU A 45 -0.53 9.15 3.99
N GLU A 46 -1.19 9.60 2.94
CA GLU A 46 -2.65 9.57 2.83
C GLU A 46 -3.19 8.14 2.81
N LEU A 47 -2.55 7.23 2.06
CA LEU A 47 -2.94 5.82 2.04
C LEU A 47 -2.72 5.14 3.41
N CYS A 48 -1.60 5.41 4.08
CA CYS A 48 -1.34 4.85 5.40
C CYS A 48 -2.29 5.42 6.47
N LEU A 49 -2.66 6.70 6.37
CA LEU A 49 -3.66 7.31 7.24
C LEU A 49 -5.03 6.66 7.03
N PHE A 50 -5.45 6.49 5.78
CA PHE A 50 -6.68 5.78 5.42
C PHE A 50 -6.72 4.39 6.08
N PHE A 51 -5.67 3.59 5.93
CA PHE A 51 -5.61 2.27 6.58
C PHE A 51 -5.71 2.35 8.10
N THR A 52 -5.05 3.32 8.72
CA THR A 52 -5.08 3.49 10.17
C THR A 52 -6.48 3.80 10.66
N GLU A 53 -7.18 4.72 9.99
CA GLU A 53 -8.55 5.13 10.36
C GLU A 53 -9.55 3.99 10.16
N GLU A 54 -9.49 3.30 9.02
CA GLU A 54 -10.33 2.16 8.73
C GLU A 54 -10.12 1.04 9.76
N PHE A 55 -8.90 0.64 10.01
CA PHE A 55 -8.56 -0.41 10.96
C PHE A 55 -8.97 -0.07 12.39
N ASP A 56 -8.79 1.19 12.81
CA ASP A 56 -9.22 1.64 14.12
C ASP A 56 -10.75 1.70 14.22
N GLY A 57 -11.44 2.04 13.15
CA GLY A 57 -12.89 2.00 13.07
C GLY A 57 -13.42 0.57 13.26
N PHE A 58 -12.87 -0.38 12.51
CA PHE A 58 -13.24 -1.80 12.61
C PHE A 58 -12.97 -2.38 14.01
N GLY A 59 -11.80 -2.10 14.57
CA GLY A 59 -11.38 -2.59 15.88
C GLY A 59 -12.26 -2.10 17.06
N LYS A 60 -13.07 -1.06 16.86
CA LYS A 60 -14.02 -0.56 17.88
C LYS A 60 -15.39 -1.27 17.82
N LEU A 61 -15.64 -2.08 16.80
CA LEU A 61 -16.89 -2.84 16.69
C LEU A 61 -16.93 -3.97 17.73
N PRO A 62 -18.12 -4.41 18.17
CA PRO A 62 -18.25 -5.62 18.99
C PRO A 62 -17.68 -6.85 18.30
N ALA A 63 -17.12 -7.79 19.05
CA ALA A 63 -16.43 -8.96 18.53
C ALA A 63 -17.28 -9.83 17.59
N ASP A 64 -18.55 -10.02 17.88
CA ASP A 64 -19.51 -10.73 17.05
C ASP A 64 -19.76 -10.02 15.72
N VAL A 65 -19.81 -8.69 15.73
CA VAL A 65 -19.91 -7.88 14.51
C VAL A 65 -18.61 -7.98 13.70
N GLN A 66 -17.45 -7.84 14.34
CA GLN A 66 -16.17 -8.04 13.67
C GLN A 66 -16.12 -9.42 12.98
N GLN A 67 -16.48 -10.48 13.70
CA GLN A 67 -16.45 -11.84 13.17
C GLN A 67 -17.39 -12.04 11.97
N SER A 68 -18.60 -11.47 12.03
CA SER A 68 -19.60 -11.63 10.98
C SER A 68 -19.33 -10.76 9.75
N THR A 69 -18.60 -9.63 9.89
CA THR A 69 -18.43 -8.65 8.81
C THR A 69 -16.98 -8.55 8.28
N MET A 70 -16.03 -9.29 8.87
CA MET A 70 -14.59 -9.18 8.54
C MET A 70 -14.31 -9.29 7.04
N ASN A 71 -14.94 -10.23 6.36
CA ASN A 71 -14.70 -10.44 4.93
C ASN A 71 -15.22 -9.27 4.09
N ASP A 72 -16.44 -8.81 4.34
CA ASP A 72 -17.05 -7.69 3.62
C ASP A 72 -16.26 -6.40 3.85
N TYR A 73 -15.80 -6.21 5.09
CA TYR A 73 -14.99 -5.07 5.47
C TYR A 73 -13.62 -5.07 4.77
N ALA A 74 -12.96 -6.22 4.74
CA ALA A 74 -11.69 -6.37 4.04
C ALA A 74 -11.85 -6.14 2.53
N ASP A 75 -12.90 -6.68 1.91
CA ASP A 75 -13.17 -6.49 0.48
C ASP A 75 -13.45 -5.02 0.14
N GLN A 76 -14.23 -4.33 0.98
CA GLN A 76 -14.49 -2.91 0.82
C GLN A 76 -13.21 -2.08 0.98
N GLY A 77 -12.40 -2.35 2.00
CA GLY A 77 -11.15 -1.64 2.25
C GLY A 77 -10.15 -1.81 1.09
N ILE A 78 -10.01 -3.02 0.57
CA ILE A 78 -9.18 -3.30 -0.62
C ILE A 78 -9.73 -2.58 -1.85
N GLY A 79 -11.05 -2.55 -2.04
CA GLY A 79 -11.68 -1.81 -3.14
C GLY A 79 -11.37 -0.31 -3.10
N LEU A 80 -11.51 0.32 -1.92
CA LEU A 80 -11.19 1.73 -1.71
C LEU A 80 -9.69 2.01 -1.89
N MET A 81 -8.82 1.14 -1.39
CA MET A 81 -7.38 1.21 -1.62
C MET A 81 -7.05 1.21 -3.12
N MET A 82 -7.65 0.30 -3.89
CA MET A 82 -7.43 0.21 -5.33
C MET A 82 -7.93 1.46 -6.05
N ASP A 83 -9.07 2.02 -5.65
CA ASP A 83 -9.55 3.28 -6.21
C ASP A 83 -8.57 4.41 -5.97
N TYR A 84 -8.08 4.55 -4.73
CA TYR A 84 -7.08 5.56 -4.39
C TYR A 84 -5.77 5.39 -5.18
N ILE A 85 -5.24 4.16 -5.25
CA ILE A 85 -4.02 3.87 -6.03
C ILE A 85 -4.19 4.27 -7.50
N TYR A 86 -5.36 3.99 -8.10
CA TYR A 86 -5.60 4.31 -9.51
C TYR A 86 -5.97 5.78 -9.75
N ASP A 87 -6.45 6.50 -8.74
CA ASP A 87 -6.60 7.96 -8.79
C ASP A 87 -5.23 8.67 -8.72
N HIS A 88 -4.22 8.03 -8.12
CA HIS A 88 -2.84 8.49 -7.99
C HIS A 88 -1.85 7.54 -8.71
N LEU A 89 -2.27 6.98 -9.85
CA LEU A 89 -1.52 5.91 -10.54
C LEU A 89 -0.10 6.33 -10.92
N ALA A 90 0.11 7.59 -11.29
CA ALA A 90 1.42 8.08 -11.70
C ALA A 90 2.43 8.05 -10.54
N GLU A 91 2.00 8.49 -9.36
CA GLU A 91 2.80 8.53 -8.14
C GLU A 91 3.11 7.10 -7.66
N PHE A 92 2.10 6.23 -7.57
CA PHE A 92 2.30 4.83 -7.20
C PHE A 92 3.16 4.07 -8.21
N LYS A 93 3.02 4.34 -9.50
CA LYS A 93 3.89 3.74 -10.51
C LYS A 93 5.34 4.18 -10.35
N ILE A 94 5.59 5.46 -10.07
CA ILE A 94 6.92 5.97 -9.75
C ILE A 94 7.47 5.24 -8.51
N LEU A 95 6.67 5.12 -7.45
CA LEU A 95 7.06 4.45 -6.21
C LEU A 95 7.41 2.97 -6.44
N VAL A 96 6.53 2.21 -7.09
CA VAL A 96 6.69 0.76 -7.30
C VAL A 96 7.86 0.44 -8.23
N THR A 97 8.05 1.24 -9.30
CA THR A 97 9.09 0.95 -10.31
C THR A 97 10.44 1.55 -10.01
N ASN A 98 10.51 2.58 -9.15
CA ASN A 98 11.75 3.33 -8.90
C ASN A 98 11.99 3.63 -7.42
N GLY A 99 11.16 3.09 -6.52
CA GLY A 99 11.14 3.50 -5.12
C GLY A 99 12.33 3.03 -4.28
N GLY A 100 12.96 1.92 -4.63
CA GLY A 100 14.08 1.38 -3.85
C GLY A 100 13.75 1.31 -2.36
N GLU A 101 14.62 1.87 -1.51
CA GLU A 101 14.47 1.91 -0.06
C GLU A 101 13.12 2.54 0.38
N ARG A 102 12.64 3.56 -0.32
CA ARG A 102 11.36 4.22 0.00
C ARG A 102 10.14 3.31 -0.27
N TYR A 103 10.20 2.49 -1.31
CA TYR A 103 9.18 1.46 -1.54
C TYR A 103 9.23 0.37 -0.47
N ASP A 104 10.44 -0.04 -0.07
CA ASP A 104 10.64 -1.04 0.98
C ASP A 104 10.09 -0.52 2.33
N GLU A 105 10.36 0.73 2.70
CA GLU A 105 9.82 1.38 3.89
C GLU A 105 8.29 1.47 3.85
N PHE A 106 7.72 1.86 2.71
CA PHE A 106 6.28 1.91 2.51
C PHE A 106 5.65 0.52 2.67
N MET A 107 6.20 -0.50 2.03
CA MET A 107 5.73 -1.88 2.14
C MET A 107 5.82 -2.39 3.58
N HIS A 108 6.93 -2.12 4.26
CA HIS A 108 7.08 -2.47 5.67
C HIS A 108 5.97 -1.84 6.52
N ARG A 109 5.72 -0.55 6.35
CA ARG A 109 4.67 0.18 7.07
C ARG A 109 3.26 -0.40 6.83
N VAL A 110 2.92 -0.73 5.58
CA VAL A 110 1.62 -1.35 5.24
C VAL A 110 1.48 -2.73 5.88
N VAL A 111 2.53 -3.54 5.82
CA VAL A 111 2.57 -4.89 6.43
C VAL A 111 2.41 -4.81 7.95
N GLU A 112 3.08 -3.88 8.62
CA GLU A 112 2.95 -3.65 10.07
C GLU A 112 1.54 -3.23 10.47
N LEU A 113 0.93 -2.30 9.75
CA LEU A 113 -0.46 -1.86 9.98
C LEU A 113 -1.44 -3.04 9.85
N ASN A 114 -1.31 -3.84 8.79
CA ASN A 114 -2.14 -5.01 8.58
C ASN A 114 -1.94 -6.07 9.66
N SER A 115 -0.69 -6.36 10.01
CA SER A 115 -0.34 -7.35 11.04
C SER A 115 -0.90 -6.96 12.40
N ALA A 116 -0.70 -5.72 12.82
CA ALA A 116 -1.23 -5.20 14.09
C ALA A 116 -2.75 -5.31 14.17
N THR A 117 -3.45 -5.02 13.07
CA THR A 117 -4.91 -5.11 12.99
C THR A 117 -5.38 -6.56 13.04
N THR A 118 -4.72 -7.44 12.33
CA THR A 118 -5.05 -8.87 12.34
C THR A 118 -4.86 -9.47 13.73
N TYR A 119 -3.80 -9.12 14.46
CA TYR A 119 -3.61 -9.58 15.85
C TYR A 119 -4.71 -9.07 16.77
N ARG A 120 -5.09 -7.79 16.68
CA ARG A 120 -6.20 -7.23 17.46
C ARG A 120 -7.52 -7.96 17.18
N TYR A 121 -7.78 -8.26 15.90
CA TYR A 121 -8.96 -9.03 15.51
C TYR A 121 -8.95 -10.46 16.10
N ILE A 122 -7.84 -11.19 15.97
CA ILE A 122 -7.67 -12.55 16.52
C ILE A 122 -7.94 -12.57 18.02
N GLU A 123 -7.42 -11.59 18.76
CA GLU A 123 -7.66 -11.43 20.19
C GLU A 123 -9.13 -11.13 20.49
N ALA A 124 -9.73 -10.18 19.77
CA ALA A 124 -11.11 -9.74 19.97
C ALA A 124 -12.12 -10.88 19.77
N VAL A 125 -11.92 -11.73 18.77
CA VAL A 125 -12.81 -12.88 18.49
C VAL A 125 -12.47 -14.14 19.30
N GLY A 126 -11.44 -14.09 20.15
CA GLY A 126 -11.03 -15.20 21.00
C GLY A 126 -10.43 -16.39 20.24
N SER A 127 -9.82 -16.15 19.06
CA SER A 127 -9.15 -17.21 18.31
C SER A 127 -7.87 -17.66 18.99
N ASP A 128 -7.62 -18.97 19.01
CA ASP A 128 -6.41 -19.56 19.57
C ASP A 128 -5.26 -19.69 18.55
N ALA A 129 -5.39 -19.12 17.36
CA ALA A 129 -4.42 -19.26 16.28
C ALA A 129 -2.99 -18.90 16.69
N VAL A 130 -2.82 -17.81 17.48
CA VAL A 130 -1.53 -17.36 18.00
C VAL A 130 -1.06 -18.23 19.17
N THR A 131 -1.92 -18.48 20.15
CA THR A 131 -1.56 -19.23 21.37
C THR A 131 -1.32 -20.72 21.09
N ALA A 132 -1.96 -21.28 20.05
CA ALA A 132 -1.71 -22.63 19.56
C ALA A 132 -0.51 -22.73 18.59
N GLY A 133 0.18 -21.62 18.32
CA GLY A 133 1.38 -21.58 17.47
C GLY A 133 1.10 -21.80 15.97
N ARG A 134 -0.16 -21.71 15.54
CA ARG A 134 -0.52 -21.80 14.11
C ARG A 134 -0.18 -20.54 13.34
N LEU A 135 -0.17 -19.40 14.01
CA LEU A 135 0.20 -18.11 13.45
C LEU A 135 1.33 -17.50 14.28
N THR A 136 2.53 -17.46 13.71
CA THR A 136 3.68 -16.77 14.31
C THR A 136 3.85 -15.37 13.72
N PRO A 137 4.58 -14.45 14.39
CA PRO A 137 4.89 -13.12 13.85
C PRO A 137 5.57 -13.19 12.47
N GLU A 138 6.50 -14.12 12.28
CA GLU A 138 7.21 -14.30 11.02
C GLU A 138 6.26 -14.76 9.91
N LEU A 139 5.37 -15.70 10.20
CA LEU A 139 4.39 -16.19 9.23
C LEU A 139 3.39 -15.07 8.85
N MET A 140 2.91 -14.30 9.83
CA MET A 140 2.04 -13.15 9.58
C MET A 140 2.73 -12.14 8.67
N HIS A 141 3.97 -11.77 8.98
CA HIS A 141 4.75 -10.85 8.16
C HIS A 141 4.91 -11.36 6.72
N MET A 142 5.29 -12.63 6.54
CA MET A 142 5.48 -13.23 5.20
C MET A 142 4.18 -13.24 4.39
N ILE A 143 3.06 -13.65 4.99
CA ILE A 143 1.76 -13.70 4.30
C ILE A 143 1.29 -12.30 3.92
N SER A 144 1.39 -11.34 4.85
CA SER A 144 1.02 -9.94 4.58
C SER A 144 1.89 -9.34 3.48
N SER A 145 3.21 -9.54 3.55
CA SER A 145 4.15 -9.07 2.51
C SER A 145 3.82 -9.67 1.14
N ALA A 146 3.55 -10.97 1.07
CA ALA A 146 3.19 -11.64 -0.18
C ALA A 146 1.88 -11.11 -0.76
N CYS A 147 0.87 -10.87 0.09
CA CYS A 147 -0.41 -10.33 -0.34
C CYS A 147 -0.27 -8.91 -0.91
N PHE A 148 0.35 -7.99 -0.17
CA PHE A 148 0.51 -6.61 -0.61
C PHE A 148 1.46 -6.48 -1.80
N SER A 149 2.57 -7.24 -1.84
CA SER A 149 3.42 -7.30 -3.04
C SER A 149 2.61 -7.72 -4.26
N GLY A 150 1.77 -8.76 -4.14
CA GLY A 150 0.89 -9.20 -5.22
C GLY A 150 -0.11 -8.13 -5.66
N ILE A 151 -0.63 -7.31 -4.74
CA ILE A 151 -1.52 -6.20 -5.08
C ILE A 151 -0.78 -5.14 -5.91
N PHE A 152 0.43 -4.76 -5.52
CA PHE A 152 1.22 -3.75 -6.23
C PHE A 152 1.78 -4.24 -7.58
N GLU A 153 1.82 -5.56 -7.83
CA GLU A 153 2.11 -6.11 -9.17
C GLU A 153 1.13 -5.60 -10.23
N ALA A 154 -0.13 -5.32 -9.88
CA ALA A 154 -1.09 -4.74 -10.81
C ALA A 154 -0.63 -3.36 -11.34
N VAL A 155 0.02 -2.56 -10.49
CA VAL A 155 0.60 -1.26 -10.85
C VAL A 155 1.88 -1.45 -11.67
N ALA A 156 2.76 -2.38 -11.25
CA ALA A 156 4.03 -2.68 -11.92
C ALA A 156 3.82 -3.18 -13.36
N HIS A 157 2.75 -3.96 -13.56
CA HIS A 157 2.39 -4.55 -14.86
C HIS A 157 1.44 -3.70 -15.71
N ASP A 158 1.21 -2.43 -15.35
CA ASP A 158 0.37 -1.51 -16.13
C ASP A 158 -1.06 -2.01 -16.38
N MET A 159 -1.63 -2.80 -15.47
CA MET A 159 -3.02 -3.24 -15.59
C MET A 159 -3.97 -2.04 -15.60
N GLY A 160 -5.05 -2.13 -16.41
CA GLY A 160 -6.13 -1.15 -16.33
C GLY A 160 -6.90 -1.26 -15.02
N ARG A 161 -7.54 -0.17 -14.54
CA ARG A 161 -8.24 -0.11 -13.24
C ARG A 161 -9.18 -1.30 -13.01
N ASP A 162 -10.07 -1.59 -13.96
CA ASP A 162 -11.05 -2.67 -13.82
C ASP A 162 -10.39 -4.06 -13.80
N GLU A 163 -9.38 -4.25 -14.65
CA GLU A 163 -8.60 -5.48 -14.71
C GLU A 163 -7.83 -5.71 -13.39
N ALA A 164 -7.20 -4.68 -12.86
CA ALA A 164 -6.47 -4.72 -11.60
C ALA A 164 -7.40 -5.03 -10.42
N LYS A 165 -8.58 -4.40 -10.34
CA LYS A 165 -9.58 -4.72 -9.31
C LYS A 165 -10.00 -6.18 -9.37
N ALA A 166 -10.32 -6.71 -10.56
CA ALA A 166 -10.69 -8.11 -10.72
C ALA A 166 -9.53 -9.08 -10.39
N TYR A 167 -8.29 -8.69 -10.68
CA TYR A 167 -7.09 -9.43 -10.31
C TYR A 167 -6.91 -9.47 -8.79
N VAL A 168 -6.96 -8.30 -8.12
CA VAL A 168 -6.76 -8.17 -6.68
C VAL A 168 -7.85 -8.88 -5.89
N GLU A 169 -9.12 -8.82 -6.34
CA GLU A 169 -10.21 -9.58 -5.75
C GLU A 169 -9.90 -11.10 -5.73
N ARG A 170 -9.45 -11.65 -6.85
CA ARG A 170 -9.07 -13.07 -6.94
C ARG A 170 -7.86 -13.40 -6.07
N LEU A 171 -6.88 -12.51 -6.01
CA LEU A 171 -5.71 -12.66 -5.15
C LEU A 171 -6.10 -12.70 -3.66
N CYS A 172 -6.97 -11.79 -3.23
CA CYS A 172 -7.47 -11.75 -1.86
C CYS A 172 -8.28 -13.02 -1.51
N LEU A 173 -9.11 -13.51 -2.43
CA LEU A 173 -9.82 -14.78 -2.25
C LEU A 173 -8.86 -15.95 -2.06
N PHE A 174 -7.76 -16.01 -2.82
CA PHE A 174 -6.73 -17.04 -2.68
C PHE A 174 -6.08 -17.00 -1.29
N PHE A 175 -5.65 -15.81 -0.84
CA PHE A 175 -5.06 -15.67 0.50
C PHE A 175 -6.07 -16.00 1.60
N ARG A 176 -7.33 -15.59 1.46
CA ARG A 176 -8.40 -15.89 2.42
C ARG A 176 -8.67 -17.39 2.57
N ALA A 177 -8.66 -18.14 1.46
CA ALA A 177 -8.84 -19.58 1.50
C ALA A 177 -7.74 -20.32 2.29
N GLY A 178 -6.55 -19.76 2.37
CA GLY A 178 -5.44 -20.28 3.18
C GLY A 178 -5.59 -20.09 4.68
N TRP A 179 -6.56 -19.29 5.14
CA TRP A 179 -6.83 -19.04 6.56
C TRP A 179 -7.93 -19.96 7.15
N GLN A 180 -8.57 -20.79 6.35
CA GLN A 180 -9.59 -21.76 6.78
C GLN A 180 -8.96 -23.05 7.27
#